data_5803f387f660ad4667ecda1b80a65b90
#
_entry.id   5803f387f660ad4667ecda1b80a65b90
#
_cell.length_a   1.000
_cell.length_b   1.000
_cell.length_c   1.000
_cell.angle_alpha   90.00
_cell.angle_beta   90.00
_cell.angle_gamma   90.00
#
_symmetry.space_group_name_H-M   'P 1'
#
loop_
_entity.id
_entity.type
_entity.pdbx_description
1 polymer ?
#
loop_
_entity_poly.entity_id
_entity_poly.type
_entity_poly.pdbx_seq_one_letter_code
_entity_poly.pdbx_strand_id
1 'polypeptide(L)' 'MSEIIFVVEESLDGGFEAKALGESIFTEAESLEELRTNIKEAVQCHFDEATH' A
#
# COMPACT_ATOMS: atom_id res chain seq x y z
N MET A 1 -16.81 -2.14 -11.00
CA MET A 1 -15.75 -2.80 -10.25
C MET A 1 -14.50 -1.94 -10.22
N SER A 2 -14.04 -1.61 -9.05
CA SER A 2 -12.85 -0.76 -8.94
C SER A 2 -11.64 -1.58 -8.56
N GLU A 3 -10.52 -1.19 -9.12
CA GLU A 3 -9.27 -1.88 -8.97
C GLU A 3 -8.22 -0.89 -8.47
N ILE A 4 -7.46 -1.29 -7.48
CA ILE A 4 -6.38 -0.45 -6.99
C ILE A 4 -5.06 -1.04 -7.44
N ILE A 5 -4.28 -0.24 -8.13
CA ILE A 5 -2.98 -0.66 -8.63
C ILE A 5 -1.90 -0.01 -7.78
N PHE A 6 -1.04 -0.84 -7.22
CA PHE A 6 0.10 -0.37 -6.44
C PHE A 6 1.38 -0.48 -7.23
N VAL A 7 2.18 0.56 -7.17
CA VAL A 7 3.53 0.55 -7.73
C VAL A 7 4.48 0.26 -6.58
N VAL A 8 5.22 -0.82 -6.69
CA VAL A 8 6.17 -1.22 -5.65
C VAL A 8 7.58 -0.90 -6.12
N GLU A 9 8.33 -0.20 -5.30
CA GLU A 9 9.70 0.17 -5.59
C GLU A 9 10.61 -0.22 -4.44
N GLU A 10 11.84 -0.56 -4.77
CA GLU A 10 12.83 -0.87 -3.78
C GLU A 10 13.52 0.42 -3.34
N SER A 11 13.60 0.61 -2.03
CA SER A 11 14.24 1.77 -1.46
C SER A 11 15.76 1.61 -1.46
N LEU A 12 16.45 2.73 -1.49
CA LEU A 12 17.91 2.73 -1.41
C LEU A 12 18.44 2.17 -0.09
N ASP A 13 17.61 2.21 0.92
CA ASP A 13 17.96 1.71 2.25
C ASP A 13 17.72 0.21 2.40
N GLY A 14 17.30 -0.43 1.34
CA GLY A 14 17.04 -1.87 1.38
C GLY A 14 15.60 -2.24 1.69
N GLY A 15 14.75 -1.24 1.89
CA GLY A 15 13.34 -1.49 2.13
C GLY A 15 12.53 -1.43 0.86
N PHE A 16 11.22 -1.51 1.01
CA PHE A 16 10.29 -1.46 -0.11
C PHE A 16 9.20 -0.45 0.18
N GLU A 17 8.70 0.15 -0.87
CA GLU A 17 7.58 1.09 -0.73
C GLU A 17 6.54 0.83 -1.80
N ALA A 18 5.30 1.09 -1.47
CA ALA A 18 4.18 0.90 -2.38
C ALA A 18 3.32 2.16 -2.40
N LYS A 19 2.91 2.54 -3.58
CA LYS A 19 2.10 3.72 -3.77
C LYS A 19 0.92 3.36 -4.68
N ALA A 20 -0.28 3.72 -4.26
CA ALA A 20 -1.48 3.46 -5.05
C ALA A 20 -1.65 4.52 -6.13
N LEU A 21 -1.96 4.08 -7.33
CA LEU A 21 -2.24 5.00 -8.43
C LEU A 21 -3.67 5.50 -8.31
N GLY A 22 -3.81 6.80 -8.28
CA GLY A 22 -5.13 7.41 -8.20
C GLY A 22 -5.73 7.48 -6.81
N GLU A 23 -5.01 7.03 -5.81
CA GLU A 23 -5.45 7.10 -4.43
C GLU A 23 -4.33 7.66 -3.57
N SER A 24 -4.70 8.18 -2.41
CA SER A 24 -3.72 8.75 -1.48
C SER A 24 -3.23 7.71 -0.48
N ILE A 25 -2.85 6.55 -1.00
CA ILE A 25 -2.38 5.45 -0.16
C ILE A 25 -0.90 5.23 -0.43
N PHE A 26 -0.11 5.28 0.63
CA PHE A 26 1.32 5.04 0.55
C PHE A 26 1.73 4.20 1.74
N THR A 27 2.56 3.20 1.50
CA THR A 27 3.05 2.37 2.60
C THR A 27 4.48 1.91 2.28
N GLU A 28 5.21 1.57 3.33
CA GLU A 28 6.57 1.09 3.18
C GLU A 28 6.87 0.02 4.24
N ALA A 29 7.83 -0.82 3.95
CA ALA A 29 8.21 -1.90 4.85
C ALA A 29 9.63 -2.34 4.55
N GLU A 30 10.19 -3.16 5.44
CA GLU A 30 11.54 -3.66 5.27
C GLU A 30 11.62 -4.92 4.42
N SER A 31 10.48 -5.58 4.21
CA SER A 31 10.43 -6.78 3.38
C SER A 31 9.16 -6.79 2.56
N LEU A 32 9.14 -7.61 1.51
CA LEU A 32 7.96 -7.73 0.66
C LEU A 32 6.77 -8.32 1.40
N GLU A 33 7.01 -9.28 2.28
CA GLU A 33 5.94 -9.87 3.07
C GLU A 33 5.29 -8.83 3.96
N GLU A 34 6.11 -8.04 4.63
CA GLU A 34 5.63 -6.98 5.48
C GLU A 34 4.89 -5.92 4.67
N LEU A 35 5.41 -5.62 3.48
CA LEU A 35 4.77 -4.66 2.61
C LEU A 35 3.38 -5.11 2.20
N ARG A 36 3.23 -6.37 1.86
CA ARG A 36 1.93 -6.93 1.47
C ARG A 36 0.92 -6.79 2.59
N THR A 37 1.35 -7.09 3.81
CA THR A 37 0.49 -6.95 4.98
C THR A 37 0.09 -5.49 5.19
N ASN A 38 1.07 -4.59 5.07
CA ASN A 38 0.82 -3.17 5.23
C ASN A 38 -0.13 -2.62 4.17
N ILE A 39 0.02 -3.07 2.94
CA ILE A 39 -0.88 -2.68 1.85
C ILE A 39 -2.31 -3.12 2.16
N LYS A 40 -2.44 -4.35 2.61
CA LYS A 40 -3.74 -4.92 2.93
C LYS A 40 -4.43 -4.12 4.02
N GLU A 41 -3.70 -3.79 5.06
CA GLU A 41 -4.23 -3.00 6.15
C GLU A 41 -4.58 -1.57 5.73
N ALA A 42 -3.73 -0.99 4.90
CA ALA A 42 -3.96 0.37 4.42
C ALA A 42 -5.22 0.45 3.56
N VAL A 43 -5.40 -0.51 2.68
CA VAL A 43 -6.58 -0.56 1.82
C VAL A 43 -7.84 -0.79 2.65
N GLN A 44 -7.77 -1.70 3.59
CA GLN A 44 -8.90 -2.01 4.45
C GLN A 44 -9.32 -0.80 5.28
N CYS A 45 -8.34 -0.10 5.83
CA CYS A 45 -8.58 1.09 6.62
C CYS A 45 -9.21 2.21 5.78
N HIS A 46 -8.72 2.36 4.55
CA HIS A 46 -9.22 3.37 3.63
C HIS A 46 -10.70 3.12 3.28
N PHE A 47 -11.02 1.87 2.98
CA PHE A 47 -12.39 1.52 2.64
C PHE A 47 -13.33 1.57 3.84
N ASP A 48 -12.83 1.25 5.01
CA ASP A 48 -13.64 1.38 6.22
C ASP A 48 -14.06 2.82 6.46
N GLU A 49 -13.14 3.75 6.23
CA GLU A 49 -13.45 5.17 6.36
C GLU A 49 -14.47 5.61 5.31
N ALA A 50 -14.36 5.06 4.13
CA ALA A 50 -15.25 5.44 3.03
C ALA A 50 -16.68 4.93 3.23
N THR A 51 -16.86 3.87 4.00
CA THR A 51 -18.18 3.30 4.24
C THR A 51 -18.94 3.96 5.39
N HIS A 52 -18.32 4.87 6.05
CA HIS A 52 -19.01 5.65 7.08
C HIS A 52 -19.87 6.78 6.47
#